data_6b09a6f4b9d4724f0f572db78f906efb
#
_entry.id   6b09a6f4b9d4724f0f572db78f906efb
#
_cell.length_a   1.000
_cell.length_b   1.000
_cell.length_c   1.000
_cell.angle_alpha   90.00
_cell.angle_beta   90.00
_cell.angle_gamma   90.00
#
_symmetry.space_group_name_H-M   'P 1'
#
loop_
_entity.id
_entity.type
_entity.pdbx_description
1 polymer ?
#
loop_
_entity_poly.entity_id
_entity_poly.type
_entity_poly.pdbx_seq_one_letter_code
_entity_poly.pdbx_strand_id
1 'polypeptide(L)' 'MDDETVQLRRSWHEWEVDGRDRRVVLVVETGLEMRPGHDGFDAAALDKLISDVTAEMRASPSPIDRVRIVPQLD' A
#
# COMPACT_ATOMS: atom_id res chain seq x y z
N MET A 1 17.94 17.10 0.44
CA MET A 1 17.46 16.79 0.10
C MET A 1 16.87 15.88 -0.19
N ASP A 2 16.56 15.80 -0.09
CA ASP A 2 16.04 15.07 -0.24
C ASP A 2 15.41 14.25 -0.99
N ASP A 3 15.61 14.17 -1.41
CA ASP A 3 15.44 13.41 -2.35
C ASP A 3 14.98 12.15 -2.10
N GLU A 4 15.27 11.61 -1.12
CA GLU A 4 14.76 10.41 -0.67
C GLU A 4 13.29 10.47 -0.59
N THR A 5 12.75 11.58 -0.60
CA THR A 5 11.32 11.72 -0.59
C THR A 5 10.66 11.08 -1.78
N VAL A 6 11.39 10.90 -2.86
CA VAL A 6 10.80 10.26 -4.02
C VAL A 6 10.53 8.79 -3.77
N GLN A 7 11.10 8.25 -2.71
CA GLN A 7 10.90 6.86 -2.39
C GLN A 7 9.65 6.64 -1.56
N LEU A 8 9.02 7.69 -1.11
CA LEU A 8 7.88 7.55 -0.25
C LEU A 8 6.69 7.03 -1.03
N ARG A 9 6.02 6.07 -0.44
CA ARG A 9 4.75 5.64 -0.97
C ARG A 9 3.67 6.54 -0.41
N ARG A 10 2.56 6.59 -1.08
CA ARG A 10 1.38 7.31 -0.62
C ARG A 10 0.34 6.30 -0.18
N SER A 11 -0.39 6.63 0.86
CA SER A 11 -1.47 5.78 1.30
C SER A 11 -2.61 6.63 1.81
N TRP A 12 -3.81 6.08 1.74
CA TRP A 12 -5.00 6.76 2.20
C TRP A 12 -6.08 5.73 2.49
N HIS A 13 -7.13 6.17 3.16
CA HIS A 13 -8.26 5.32 3.48
C HIS A 13 -9.40 5.63 2.53
N GLU A 14 -10.10 4.58 2.11
CA GLU A 14 -11.30 4.72 1.30
C GLU A 14 -12.39 3.86 1.90
N TRP A 15 -13.62 4.24 1.63
CA TRP A 15 -14.75 3.42 1.98
C TRP A 15 -15.13 2.57 0.77
N GLU A 16 -15.40 1.30 1.03
CA GLU A 16 -15.92 0.40 0.02
C GLU A 16 -17.30 -0.02 0.49
N VAL A 17 -18.30 0.13 -0.36
CA VAL A 17 -19.67 -0.20 -0.02
C VAL A 17 -20.12 -1.34 -0.89
N ASP A 18 -20.64 -2.39 -0.26
CA ASP A 18 -21.16 -3.56 -0.95
C ASP A 18 -22.52 -3.84 -0.34
N GLY A 19 -23.58 -3.39 -1.03
CA GLY A 19 -24.93 -3.48 -0.47
C GLY A 19 -25.04 -2.67 0.81
N ARG A 20 -25.25 -3.34 1.93
CA ARG A 20 -25.35 -2.68 3.23
C ARG A 20 -24.05 -2.65 3.99
N ASP A 21 -23.05 -3.38 3.47
CA ASP A 21 -21.79 -3.48 4.17
C ASP A 21 -20.86 -2.35 3.79
N ARG A 22 -20.14 -1.86 4.77
CA ARG A 22 -19.11 -0.86 4.56
C ARG A 22 -17.79 -1.43 5.03
N ARG A 23 -16.77 -1.19 4.25
CA ARG A 23 -15.42 -1.64 4.60
C ARG A 23 -14.48 -0.46 4.51
N VAL A 24 -13.49 -0.46 5.39
CA VAL A 24 -12.42 0.50 5.33
C VAL A 24 -11.27 -0.14 4.57
N VAL A 25 -10.87 0.50 3.49
CA VAL A 25 -9.81 0.00 2.65
C VAL A 25 -8.61 0.93 2.79
N LEU A 26 -7.46 0.36 3.10
CA LEU A 26 -6.21 1.09 3.05
C LEU A 26 -5.64 0.93 1.66
N VAL A 27 -5.55 2.03 0.94
CA VAL A 27 -5.01 2.02 -0.41
C VAL A 27 -3.55 2.48 -0.32
N VAL A 28 -2.66 1.69 -0.88
CA VAL A 28 -1.23 1.97 -0.88
C VAL A 28 -0.77 2.12 -2.31
N GLU A 29 -0.22 3.27 -2.64
CA GLU A 29 0.31 3.54 -3.96
C GLU A 29 1.82 3.35 -3.92
N THR A 30 2.34 2.55 -4.83
CA THR A 30 3.76 2.26 -4.85
C THR A 30 4.29 2.14 -6.27
N GLY A 31 5.55 2.53 -6.43
CA GLY A 31 6.24 2.36 -7.71
C GLY A 31 6.96 1.03 -7.83
N LEU A 32 6.83 0.16 -6.84
CA LEU A 32 7.51 -1.14 -6.89
C LEU A 32 6.89 -2.04 -7.93
N GLU A 33 7.73 -2.83 -8.59
CA GLU A 33 7.25 -3.87 -9.48
C GLU A 33 6.76 -5.03 -8.61
N MET A 34 5.50 -5.37 -8.78
CA MET A 34 4.84 -6.36 -7.92
C MET A 34 4.82 -7.76 -8.53
N ARG A 35 5.26 -7.90 -9.77
CA ARG A 35 5.13 -9.18 -10.47
C ARG A 35 6.45 -9.93 -10.45
N PRO A 36 6.52 -11.10 -9.80
CA PRO A 36 7.75 -11.89 -9.80
C PRO A 36 8.18 -12.24 -11.22
N GLY A 37 9.46 -12.17 -11.47
CA GLY A 37 10.01 -12.50 -12.78
C GLY A 37 10.06 -11.35 -13.77
N HIS A 38 9.45 -10.22 -13.44
CA HIS A 38 9.52 -9.03 -14.30
C HIS A 38 10.72 -8.18 -13.93
N ASP A 39 11.18 -7.41 -14.91
CA ASP A 39 12.32 -6.51 -14.69
C ASP A 39 11.99 -5.55 -13.55
N GLY A 40 12.95 -5.35 -12.70
CA GLY A 40 12.78 -4.44 -11.59
C GLY A 40 12.13 -5.03 -10.35
N PHE A 41 11.69 -6.27 -10.43
CA PHE A 41 11.13 -6.93 -9.25
C PHE A 41 12.21 -7.13 -8.19
N ASP A 42 11.90 -6.71 -6.96
CA ASP A 42 12.82 -6.83 -5.84
C ASP A 42 12.04 -7.40 -4.66
N ALA A 43 12.31 -8.66 -4.36
CA ALA A 43 11.59 -9.34 -3.30
C ALA A 43 11.83 -8.69 -1.93
N ALA A 44 13.03 -8.19 -1.69
CA ALA A 44 13.32 -7.55 -0.41
C ALA A 44 12.54 -6.24 -0.26
N ALA A 45 12.42 -5.48 -1.34
CA ALA A 45 11.65 -4.26 -1.31
C ALA A 45 10.17 -4.54 -1.10
N LEU A 46 9.67 -5.61 -1.72
CA LEU A 46 8.28 -6.00 -1.54
C LEU A 46 8.03 -6.43 -0.10
N ASP A 47 8.93 -7.21 0.48
CA ASP A 47 8.79 -7.63 1.87
C ASP A 47 8.77 -6.43 2.81
N LYS A 48 9.59 -5.43 2.53
CA LYS A 48 9.60 -4.22 3.33
C LYS A 48 8.28 -3.47 3.21
N LEU A 49 7.75 -3.40 2.00
CA LEU A 49 6.46 -2.76 1.78
C LEU A 49 5.37 -3.45 2.58
N ILE A 50 5.34 -4.78 2.53
CA ILE A 50 4.34 -5.55 3.27
C ILE A 50 4.48 -5.31 4.77
N SER A 51 5.70 -5.28 5.26
CA SER A 51 5.97 -5.03 6.67
C SER A 51 5.49 -3.63 7.08
N ASP A 52 5.77 -2.62 6.25
CA ASP A 52 5.37 -1.25 6.52
C ASP A 52 3.85 -1.11 6.52
N VAL A 53 3.19 -1.76 5.57
CA VAL A 53 1.73 -1.72 5.48
C VAL A 53 1.11 -2.41 6.70
N THR A 54 1.68 -3.53 7.11
CA THR A 54 1.18 -4.25 8.28
C THR A 54 1.30 -3.38 9.53
N ALA A 55 2.42 -2.68 9.68
CA ALA A 55 2.59 -1.78 10.82
C ALA A 55 1.60 -0.63 10.78
N GLU A 56 1.33 -0.11 9.59
CA GLU A 56 0.37 0.97 9.43
C GLU A 56 -1.04 0.51 9.80
N MET A 57 -1.40 -0.70 9.42
CA MET A 57 -2.69 -1.26 9.77
C MET A 57 -2.84 -1.41 11.28
N ARG A 58 -1.78 -1.85 11.94
CA ARG A 58 -1.81 -2.02 13.40
C ARG A 58 -1.90 -0.69 14.13
N ALA A 59 -1.33 0.35 13.55
CA ALA A 59 -1.34 1.66 14.16
C ALA A 59 -2.62 2.44 13.89
N SER A 60 -3.46 1.94 13.00
CA SER A 60 -4.67 2.64 12.62
C SER A 60 -5.66 2.67 13.78
N PRO A 61 -6.26 3.82 14.08
CA PRO A 61 -7.27 3.91 15.13
C PRO A 61 -8.57 3.20 14.76
N SER A 62 -8.79 2.94 13.47
CA SER A 62 -9.97 2.24 13.01
C SER A 62 -9.55 0.93 12.36
N PRO A 63 -10.35 -0.13 12.49
CA PRO A 63 -10.03 -1.39 11.84
C PRO A 63 -9.94 -1.22 10.33
N ILE A 64 -8.96 -1.88 9.75
CA ILE A 64 -8.79 -1.91 8.30
C ILE A 64 -9.29 -3.28 7.85
N ASP A 65 -10.26 -3.28 6.97
CA ASP A 65 -10.85 -4.53 6.50
C ASP A 65 -10.09 -5.11 5.31
N ARG A 66 -9.41 -4.25 4.57
CA ARG A 66 -8.78 -4.69 3.34
C ARG A 66 -7.65 -3.74 2.97
N VAL A 67 -6.65 -4.26 2.30
CA VAL A 67 -5.56 -3.47 1.73
C VAL A 67 -5.58 -3.64 0.23
N ARG A 68 -5.47 -2.53 -0.48
CA ARG A 68 -5.36 -2.54 -1.93
C ARG A 68 -4.09 -1.81 -2.33
N ILE A 69 -3.24 -2.49 -3.09
CA ILE A 69 -1.99 -1.91 -3.54
C ILE A 69 -2.14 -1.57 -5.01
N VAL A 70 -1.86 -0.32 -5.33
CA VAL A 70 -2.05 0.18 -6.69
C VAL A 70 -0.75 0.75 -7.20
N PRO A 71 -0.55 0.73 -8.52
CA PRO A 71 0.67 1.29 -9.08
C PRO A 71 0.69 2.79 -8.94
N GLN A 72 1.88 3.32 -8.79
CA GLN A 72 2.08 4.75 -8.74
C GLN A 72 1.94 5.31 -10.17
N LEU A 73 1.10 6.32 -10.29
CA LEU A 73 0.89 6.99 -11.57
C LEU A 73 1.61 8.32 -11.53
N ASP A 74 2.28 8.61 -12.62
CA ASP A 74 2.99 9.89 -12.76
C ASP A 74 2.08 10.97 -13.29
#